data_5107d15bcb5eda2bd314528ad372b1d4
#
_entry.id   5107d15bcb5eda2bd314528ad372b1d4
#
_cell.length_a   1.000
_cell.length_b   1.000
_cell.length_c   1.000
_cell.angle_alpha   90.00
_cell.angle_beta   90.00
_cell.angle_gamma   90.00
#
_symmetry.space_group_name_H-M   'P 1'
#
loop_
_entity.id
_entity.type
_entity.pdbx_description
1 polymer ?
#
loop_
_entity_poly.entity_id
_entity_poly.type
_entity_poly.pdbx_seq_one_letter_code
_entity_poly.pdbx_strand_id
1 'polypeptide(L)'
;MKKIVVLSGAGISAESGIKTFRDSNGLWENHKIEDVASPEGFARNPELVLEFYNLRRRQLSEVNPNEAHYILAELQKDFDVHIITQNVDDLHERAGSENIIHLHGELKKVRPVNDEESIILWEDDLNLGDLDENGIQLRPHI
;
A
#
# COMPACT_ATOMS: atom_id res chain seq x y z
N MET A 1 -13.40 8.08 25.49
CA MET A 1 -13.39 8.85 24.23
C MET A 1 -14.41 8.28 23.27
N LYS A 2 -15.05 9.15 22.51
CA LYS A 2 -15.91 8.70 21.41
C LYS A 2 -15.06 8.07 20.32
N LYS A 3 -15.59 7.02 19.72
CA LYS A 3 -14.94 6.32 18.62
C LYS A 3 -15.32 6.95 17.28
N ILE A 4 -14.32 7.17 16.44
CA ILE A 4 -14.51 7.58 15.04
C ILE A 4 -13.90 6.50 14.15
N VAL A 5 -14.70 5.99 13.22
CA VAL A 5 -14.22 5.07 12.19
C VAL A 5 -14.18 5.81 10.87
N VAL A 6 -13.00 5.84 10.25
CA VAL A 6 -12.77 6.53 8.98
C VAL A 6 -12.53 5.49 7.90
N LEU A 7 -13.31 5.54 6.83
CA LEU A 7 -13.06 4.75 5.64
C LEU A 7 -12.41 5.66 4.60
N SER A 8 -11.21 5.33 4.15
CA SER A 8 -10.51 6.14 3.16
C SER A 8 -10.14 5.34 1.91
N GLY A 9 -10.01 6.05 0.81
CA GLY A 9 -9.65 5.51 -0.49
C GLY A 9 -8.62 6.39 -1.19
N ALA A 10 -8.37 6.12 -2.45
CA ALA A 10 -7.32 6.78 -3.25
C ALA A 10 -7.48 8.31 -3.30
N GLY A 11 -8.71 8.81 -3.18
CA GLY A 11 -8.97 10.25 -3.23
C GLY A 11 -8.22 11.06 -2.18
N ILE A 12 -8.03 10.53 -0.96
CA ILE A 12 -7.31 11.24 0.09
C ILE A 12 -5.83 11.44 -0.26
N SER A 13 -5.26 10.55 -1.06
CA SER A 13 -3.84 10.59 -1.44
C SER A 13 -3.60 11.34 -2.76
N ALA A 14 -4.65 11.75 -3.47
CA ALA A 14 -4.54 12.45 -4.75
C ALA A 14 -3.77 13.77 -4.62
N GLU A 15 -4.04 14.56 -3.59
CA GLU A 15 -3.33 15.83 -3.35
C GLU A 15 -1.87 15.62 -2.96
N SER A 16 -1.49 14.44 -2.51
CA SER A 16 -0.10 14.09 -2.23
C SER A 16 0.67 13.74 -3.50
N GLY A 17 -0.02 13.55 -4.63
CA GLY A 17 0.59 13.25 -5.92
C GLY A 17 0.39 11.81 -6.40
N ILE A 18 -0.48 11.05 -5.74
CA ILE A 18 -0.77 9.66 -6.14
C ILE A 18 -2.07 9.66 -6.97
N LYS A 19 -1.99 9.18 -8.21
CA LYS A 19 -3.14 9.16 -9.12
C LYS A 19 -4.18 8.14 -8.68
N THR A 20 -5.46 8.50 -8.84
CA THR A 20 -6.58 7.58 -8.61
C THR A 20 -6.89 6.78 -9.88
N PHE A 21 -7.63 5.66 -9.75
CA PHE A 21 -8.10 4.90 -10.90
C PHE A 21 -9.06 5.71 -11.78
N ARG A 22 -9.85 6.60 -11.19
CA ARG A 22 -10.78 7.47 -11.93
C ARG A 22 -10.02 8.38 -12.89
N ASP A 23 -8.90 8.96 -12.43
CA ASP A 23 -8.07 9.85 -13.23
C ASP A 23 -7.34 9.11 -14.36
N SER A 24 -7.22 7.79 -14.22
CA SER A 24 -6.45 6.93 -15.12
C SER A 24 -7.34 5.97 -15.93
N ASN A 25 -8.64 6.26 -16.08
CA ASN A 25 -9.59 5.45 -16.84
C ASN A 25 -9.67 3.99 -16.33
N GLY A 26 -9.58 3.79 -15.03
CA GLY A 26 -9.63 2.46 -14.43
C GLY A 26 -8.32 1.68 -14.49
N LEU A 27 -7.27 2.30 -15.02
CA LEU A 27 -5.93 1.70 -15.03
C LEU A 27 -5.14 2.16 -13.81
N TRP A 28 -4.31 1.30 -13.28
CA TRP A 28 -3.35 1.64 -12.23
C TRP A 28 -2.00 1.86 -12.90
N GLU A 29 -1.59 3.13 -13.00
CA GLU A 29 -0.34 3.52 -13.66
C GLU A 29 -0.17 2.84 -15.01
N ASN A 30 -1.21 2.93 -15.85
CA ASN A 30 -1.28 2.39 -17.20
C ASN A 30 -1.29 0.86 -17.30
N HIS A 31 -1.53 0.15 -16.20
CA HIS A 31 -1.67 -1.30 -16.19
C HIS A 31 -3.09 -1.71 -15.78
N LYS A 32 -3.57 -2.81 -16.35
CA LYS A 32 -4.83 -3.40 -15.91
C LYS A 32 -4.65 -3.98 -14.51
N ILE A 33 -5.65 -3.79 -13.65
CA ILE A 33 -5.59 -4.26 -12.27
C ILE A 33 -5.34 -5.76 -12.20
N GLU A 34 -5.98 -6.55 -13.07
CA GLU A 34 -5.80 -8.01 -13.09
C GLU A 34 -4.39 -8.45 -13.49
N ASP A 35 -3.62 -7.61 -14.17
CA ASP A 35 -2.24 -7.93 -14.53
C ASP A 35 -1.25 -7.69 -13.40
N VAL A 36 -1.53 -6.75 -12.50
CA VAL A 36 -0.59 -6.35 -11.45
C VAL A 36 -1.10 -6.63 -10.03
N ALA A 37 -2.39 -6.81 -9.83
CA ALA A 37 -3.00 -6.96 -8.52
C ALA A 37 -3.88 -8.21 -8.41
N SER A 38 -3.45 -9.31 -9.02
CA SER A 38 -4.13 -10.59 -8.89
C SER A 38 -3.11 -11.73 -8.74
N PRO A 39 -3.50 -12.86 -8.11
CA PRO A 39 -2.64 -14.05 -8.06
C PRO A 39 -2.27 -14.58 -9.45
N GLU A 40 -3.22 -14.52 -10.39
CA GLU A 40 -3.02 -14.97 -11.77
C GLU A 40 -2.01 -14.10 -12.50
N GLY A 41 -2.06 -12.77 -12.30
CA GLY A 41 -1.10 -11.84 -12.87
C GLY A 41 0.31 -12.10 -12.39
N PHE A 42 0.47 -12.35 -11.10
CA PHE A 42 1.78 -12.69 -10.52
C PHE A 42 2.30 -14.02 -11.07
N ALA A 43 1.44 -15.03 -11.16
CA ALA A 43 1.83 -16.34 -11.70
C ALA A 43 2.25 -16.24 -13.18
N ARG A 44 1.55 -15.41 -13.96
CA ARG A 44 1.81 -15.23 -15.39
C ARG A 44 3.11 -14.49 -15.67
N ASN A 45 3.35 -13.40 -14.93
CA ASN A 45 4.49 -12.53 -15.18
C ASN A 45 4.97 -11.89 -13.86
N PRO A 46 5.69 -12.66 -13.03
CA PRO A 46 6.15 -12.14 -11.74
C PRO A 46 7.12 -10.96 -11.89
N GLU A 47 7.95 -10.93 -12.93
CA GLU A 47 8.89 -9.83 -13.14
C GLU A 47 8.17 -8.51 -13.39
N LEU A 48 7.09 -8.51 -14.18
CA LEU A 48 6.28 -7.32 -14.43
C LEU A 48 5.65 -6.82 -13.11
N VAL A 49 5.11 -7.73 -12.32
CA VAL A 49 4.44 -7.38 -11.07
C VAL A 49 5.46 -6.81 -10.08
N LEU A 50 6.61 -7.45 -9.92
CA LEU A 50 7.67 -6.95 -9.03
C LEU A 50 8.14 -5.56 -9.45
N GLU A 51 8.39 -5.34 -10.73
CA GLU A 51 8.81 -4.03 -11.23
C GLU A 51 7.74 -2.97 -11.03
N PHE A 52 6.49 -3.31 -11.29
CA PHE A 52 5.36 -2.40 -11.08
C PHE A 52 5.34 -1.89 -9.63
N TYR A 53 5.44 -2.78 -8.65
CA TYR A 53 5.42 -2.39 -7.24
C TYR A 53 6.72 -1.74 -6.78
N ASN A 54 7.84 -2.05 -7.37
CA ASN A 54 9.10 -1.34 -7.11
C ASN A 54 8.96 0.14 -7.47
N LEU A 55 8.38 0.44 -8.64
CA LEU A 55 8.12 1.81 -9.06
C LEU A 55 7.15 2.52 -8.10
N ARG A 56 6.10 1.82 -7.66
CA ARG A 56 5.14 2.39 -6.68
C ARG A 56 5.81 2.62 -5.33
N ARG A 57 6.65 1.72 -4.90
CA ARG A 57 7.37 1.87 -3.62
C ARG A 57 8.34 3.04 -3.68
N ARG A 58 9.08 3.19 -4.77
CA ARG A 58 9.96 4.36 -4.97
C ARG A 58 9.17 5.66 -4.98
N GLN A 59 8.00 5.68 -5.59
CA GLN A 59 7.14 6.86 -5.64
C GLN A 59 6.77 7.35 -4.24
N LEU A 60 6.60 6.45 -3.27
CA LEU A 60 6.28 6.84 -1.90
C LEU A 60 7.35 7.71 -1.26
N SER A 61 8.62 7.57 -1.65
CA SER A 61 9.69 8.41 -1.14
C SER A 61 9.65 9.84 -1.70
N GLU A 62 8.91 10.06 -2.78
CA GLU A 62 8.81 11.37 -3.45
C GLU A 62 7.54 12.14 -3.06
N VAL A 63 6.62 11.52 -2.34
CA VAL A 63 5.37 12.14 -1.92
C VAL A 63 5.31 12.25 -0.40
N ASN A 64 4.47 13.17 0.08
CA ASN A 64 4.29 13.41 1.51
C ASN A 64 2.80 13.34 1.87
N PRO A 65 2.49 13.05 3.17
CA PRO A 65 1.12 13.20 3.64
C PRO A 65 0.63 14.62 3.39
N ASN A 66 -0.64 14.77 3.13
CA ASN A 66 -1.26 16.08 2.97
C ASN A 66 -2.07 16.45 4.22
N GLU A 67 -2.69 17.62 4.17
CA GLU A 67 -3.44 18.15 5.32
C GLU A 67 -4.50 17.19 5.83
N ALA A 68 -5.21 16.48 4.96
CA ALA A 68 -6.24 15.54 5.39
C ALA A 68 -5.65 14.40 6.23
N HIS A 69 -4.49 13.87 5.86
CA HIS A 69 -3.81 12.85 6.66
C HIS A 69 -3.43 13.37 8.03
N TYR A 70 -2.90 14.60 8.10
CA TYR A 70 -2.50 15.21 9.38
C TYR A 70 -3.69 15.54 10.28
N ILE A 71 -4.79 15.99 9.70
CA ILE A 71 -6.01 16.28 10.47
C ILE A 71 -6.54 15.00 11.11
N LEU A 72 -6.59 13.89 10.38
CA LEU A 72 -7.02 12.61 10.93
C LEU A 72 -6.13 12.15 12.08
N ALA A 73 -4.82 12.34 11.95
CA ALA A 73 -3.89 12.02 13.03
C ALA A 73 -4.12 12.91 14.26
N GLU A 74 -4.39 14.19 14.06
CA GLU A 74 -4.68 15.13 15.15
C GLU A 74 -5.95 14.77 15.94
N LEU A 75 -6.96 14.22 15.27
CA LEU A 75 -8.19 13.80 15.92
C LEU A 75 -7.96 12.76 17.02
N GLN A 76 -6.85 12.02 16.96
CA GLN A 76 -6.51 11.01 17.97
C GLN A 76 -6.33 11.61 19.39
N LYS A 77 -6.07 12.89 19.48
CA LYS A 77 -5.94 13.58 20.77
C LYS A 77 -7.24 13.61 21.54
N ASP A 78 -8.37 13.68 20.83
CA ASP A 78 -9.69 13.88 21.43
C ASP A 78 -10.65 12.70 21.20
N PHE A 79 -10.33 11.80 20.30
CA PHE A 79 -11.19 10.69 19.87
C PHE A 79 -10.39 9.39 19.73
N ASP A 80 -11.09 8.27 19.85
CA ASP A 80 -10.55 6.94 19.53
C ASP A 80 -10.75 6.72 18.03
N VAL A 81 -9.73 7.04 17.23
CA VAL A 81 -9.80 7.04 15.76
C VAL A 81 -9.29 5.72 15.20
N HIS A 82 -10.11 5.10 14.37
CA HIS A 82 -9.76 3.88 13.64
C HIS A 82 -9.90 4.15 12.14
N ILE A 83 -8.82 3.96 11.39
CA ILE A 83 -8.81 4.17 9.95
C ILE A 83 -8.84 2.81 9.25
N ILE A 84 -9.80 2.65 8.34
CA ILE A 84 -9.87 1.50 7.46
C ILE A 84 -9.64 2.05 6.06
N THR A 85 -8.51 1.68 5.44
CA THR A 85 -8.12 2.26 4.16
C THR A 85 -8.01 1.22 3.06
N GLN A 86 -8.44 1.60 1.86
CA GLN A 86 -8.21 0.83 0.64
C GLN A 86 -6.83 1.09 0.06
N ASN A 87 -6.12 2.11 0.58
CA ASN A 87 -4.83 2.53 0.07
C ASN A 87 -3.72 1.60 0.51
N VAL A 88 -2.75 1.41 -0.38
CA VAL A 88 -1.55 0.63 -0.10
C VAL A 88 -0.36 1.51 0.29
N ASP A 89 -0.52 2.85 0.24
CA ASP A 89 0.48 3.79 0.70
C ASP A 89 0.55 3.87 2.23
N ASP A 90 1.63 4.45 2.74
CA ASP A 90 1.88 4.61 4.18
C ASP A 90 1.63 6.04 4.68
N LEU A 91 0.84 6.84 3.95
CA LEU A 91 0.68 8.25 4.27
C LEU A 91 -0.05 8.49 5.59
N HIS A 92 -1.03 7.65 5.94
CA HIS A 92 -1.69 7.75 7.24
C HIS A 92 -0.70 7.54 8.39
N GLU A 93 0.14 6.50 8.29
CA GLU A 93 1.16 6.19 9.30
C GLU A 93 2.18 7.31 9.41
N ARG A 94 2.65 7.82 8.27
CA ARG A 94 3.64 8.90 8.24
C ARG A 94 3.11 10.21 8.83
N ALA A 95 1.80 10.43 8.77
CA ALA A 95 1.16 11.58 9.39
C ALA A 95 0.97 11.42 10.90
N GLY A 96 1.12 10.20 11.44
CA GLY A 96 1.03 9.92 12.86
C GLY A 96 -0.21 9.14 13.31
N SER A 97 -1.06 8.68 12.39
CA SER A 97 -2.18 7.82 12.76
C SER A 97 -1.68 6.44 13.19
N GLU A 98 -2.29 5.87 14.24
CA GLU A 98 -1.80 4.63 14.85
C GLU A 98 -2.68 3.42 14.59
N ASN A 99 -4.01 3.58 14.53
CA ASN A 99 -4.95 2.48 14.35
C ASN A 99 -5.41 2.41 12.90
N ILE A 100 -4.68 1.67 12.07
CA ILE A 100 -4.92 1.60 10.63
C ILE A 100 -5.04 0.15 10.19
N ILE A 101 -6.09 -0.13 9.40
CA ILE A 101 -6.26 -1.41 8.73
C ILE A 101 -6.17 -1.17 7.23
N HIS A 102 -5.25 -1.84 6.56
CA HIS A 102 -5.06 -1.81 5.11
C HIS A 102 -5.80 -2.97 4.46
N LEU A 103 -6.94 -2.69 3.83
CA LEU A 103 -7.80 -3.73 3.25
C LEU A 103 -7.15 -4.46 2.07
N HIS A 104 -6.24 -3.80 1.36
CA HIS A 104 -5.61 -4.33 0.15
C HIS A 104 -4.10 -4.50 0.28
N GLY A 105 -3.59 -4.52 1.51
CA GLY A 105 -2.16 -4.67 1.76
C GLY A 105 -1.41 -3.36 1.81
N GLU A 106 -0.07 -3.45 1.77
CA GLU A 106 0.82 -2.30 1.95
C GLU A 106 2.04 -2.41 1.06
N LEU A 107 2.38 -1.30 0.37
CA LEU A 107 3.55 -1.26 -0.53
C LEU A 107 4.87 -1.52 0.19
N LYS A 108 4.98 -1.11 1.45
CA LYS A 108 6.22 -1.28 2.22
C LYS A 108 6.29 -2.59 2.99
N LYS A 109 5.48 -3.56 2.61
CA LYS A 109 5.50 -4.90 3.19
C LYS A 109 5.57 -5.96 2.10
N VAL A 110 6.24 -7.04 2.41
CA VAL A 110 6.37 -8.22 1.54
C VAL A 110 6.00 -9.48 2.32
N ARG A 111 5.78 -10.58 1.60
CA ARG A 111 5.50 -11.87 2.19
C ARG A 111 6.02 -12.98 1.26
N PRO A 112 6.30 -14.18 1.80
CA PRO A 112 6.60 -15.33 0.94
C PRO A 112 5.40 -15.68 0.06
N VAL A 113 5.65 -16.17 -1.13
CA VAL A 113 4.58 -16.52 -2.09
C VAL A 113 3.64 -17.60 -1.59
N ASN A 114 4.05 -18.38 -0.59
CA ASN A 114 3.27 -19.49 -0.02
C ASN A 114 2.70 -19.21 1.39
N ASP A 115 2.87 -17.99 1.92
CA ASP A 115 2.38 -17.69 3.27
C ASP A 115 1.95 -16.22 3.37
N GLU A 116 0.64 -16.00 3.34
CA GLU A 116 0.07 -14.64 3.40
C GLU A 116 0.19 -13.99 4.77
N GLU A 117 0.50 -14.75 5.80
CA GLU A 117 0.56 -14.25 7.17
C GLU A 117 1.96 -13.88 7.63
N SER A 118 3.00 -14.31 6.90
CA SER A 118 4.40 -14.03 7.24
C SER A 118 4.85 -12.70 6.63
N ILE A 119 4.40 -11.60 7.22
CA ILE A 119 4.59 -10.26 6.68
C ILE A 119 5.89 -9.65 7.18
N ILE A 120 6.68 -9.09 6.25
CA ILE A 120 8.00 -8.50 6.53
C ILE A 120 8.00 -7.06 6.02
N LEU A 121 8.54 -6.14 6.82
CA LEU A 121 8.73 -4.76 6.38
C LEU A 121 9.80 -4.69 5.28
N TRP A 122 9.53 -3.94 4.20
CA TRP A 122 10.42 -3.87 3.06
C TRP A 122 10.36 -2.50 2.41
N GLU A 123 11.46 -1.79 2.37
CA GLU A 123 11.51 -0.42 1.84
C GLU A 123 12.23 -0.30 0.51
N ASP A 124 13.02 -1.30 0.14
CA ASP A 124 13.81 -1.31 -1.09
C ASP A 124 13.10 -2.00 -2.24
N ASP A 125 13.77 -2.11 -3.38
CA ASP A 125 13.26 -2.88 -4.50
C ASP A 125 13.19 -4.36 -4.14
N LEU A 126 12.19 -5.04 -4.68
CA LEU A 126 12.00 -6.48 -4.52
C LEU A 126 12.13 -7.15 -5.87
N ASN A 127 13.06 -8.10 -5.99
CA ASN A 127 13.39 -8.75 -7.24
C ASN A 127 13.27 -10.27 -7.12
N LEU A 128 13.22 -10.95 -8.28
CA LEU A 128 13.33 -12.41 -8.31
C LEU A 128 14.67 -12.81 -7.69
N GLY A 129 14.64 -13.79 -6.79
CA GLY A 129 15.79 -14.20 -6.03
C GLY A 129 15.88 -13.60 -4.63
N ASP A 130 15.02 -12.64 -4.30
CA ASP A 130 14.86 -12.16 -2.93
C ASP A 130 13.99 -13.16 -2.16
N LEU A 131 14.61 -13.90 -1.26
CA LEU A 131 14.02 -15.04 -0.59
C LEU A 131 13.85 -14.76 0.92
N ASP A 132 12.90 -15.47 1.54
CA ASP A 132 12.79 -15.46 2.99
C ASP A 132 13.85 -16.39 3.62
N GLU A 133 13.82 -16.53 4.94
CA GLU A 133 14.76 -17.39 5.68
C GLU A 133 14.65 -18.87 5.31
N ASN A 134 13.54 -19.30 4.70
CA ASN A 134 13.30 -20.67 4.27
C ASN A 134 13.58 -20.88 2.79
N GLY A 135 14.12 -19.88 2.09
CA GLY A 135 14.42 -19.97 0.67
C GLY A 135 13.22 -19.78 -0.24
N ILE A 136 12.13 -19.19 0.25
CA ILE A 136 10.90 -18.95 -0.51
C ILE A 136 10.90 -17.54 -1.10
N GLN A 137 10.57 -17.42 -2.38
CA GLN A 137 10.48 -16.12 -3.06
C GLN A 137 9.52 -15.18 -2.34
N LEU A 138 9.97 -13.96 -2.11
CA LEU A 138 9.16 -12.90 -1.57
C LEU A 138 8.35 -12.21 -2.67
N ARG A 139 7.17 -11.71 -2.29
CA ARG A 139 6.28 -10.93 -3.15
C ARG A 139 5.72 -9.74 -2.38
N PRO A 140 5.22 -8.70 -3.09
CA PRO A 140 4.55 -7.60 -2.40
C PRO A 140 3.35 -8.09 -1.59
N HIS A 141 3.14 -7.50 -0.42
CA HIS A 141 1.98 -7.79 0.42
C HIS A 141 0.79 -6.93 -0.07
N ILE A 142 0.29 -7.32 -1.20
CA ILE A 142 -0.83 -6.64 -1.87
C ILE A 142 -1.88 -7.67 -2.26
#